data_7deb851782412fd206440ca9e0f3ce26
#
_entry.id   7deb851782412fd206440ca9e0f3ce26
#
_cell.length_a   1.000
_cell.length_b   1.000
_cell.length_c   1.000
_cell.angle_alpha   90.00
_cell.angle_beta   90.00
_cell.angle_gamma   90.00
#
_symmetry.space_group_name_H-M   'P 1'
#
loop_
_entity.id
_entity.type
_entity.pdbx_description
1 polymer ?
#
loop_
_entity_poly.entity_id
_entity_poly.type
_entity_poly.pdbx_seq_one_letter_code
_entity_poly.pdbx_strand_id
1 'polypeptide(L)'
;SSDLQTWGIQFHPEVYHSTDGTHLLKNFVAGICGCRQEWTSESFVEATVRELQEKLGDDKVVLGLSGGVDSSVAAVLLHRAIGKNLYCIFVDSGLLRKNEFEDVLESYKNMGLNVKGVKAGDKFLGDLAGVSDPETKRKIIGRDFVEVFNEEAIRIEDVRWLAQGTIYPD
;
A
#
# COMPACT_ATOMS: atom_id res chain seq x y z
N SER A 1 -10.73 -18.78 -32.44
CA SER A 1 -10.14 -20.01 -32.96
C SER A 1 -10.24 -21.09 -31.90
N SER A 2 -10.94 -22.16 -32.19
CA SER A 2 -11.24 -23.27 -31.28
C SER A 2 -9.98 -24.04 -30.81
N ASP A 3 -8.88 -23.85 -31.47
CA ASP A 3 -7.66 -24.63 -31.28
C ASP A 3 -6.81 -24.14 -30.07
N LEU A 4 -7.04 -22.93 -29.60
CA LEU A 4 -6.27 -22.34 -28.51
C LEU A 4 -6.99 -22.36 -27.16
N GLN A 5 -8.21 -22.89 -27.08
CA GLN A 5 -9.03 -22.87 -25.86
C GLN A 5 -9.04 -21.48 -25.16
N THR A 6 -9.17 -20.43 -26.00
CA THR A 6 -9.15 -19.04 -25.56
C THR A 6 -10.53 -18.45 -25.69
N TRP A 7 -11.03 -17.84 -24.62
CA TRP A 7 -12.33 -17.17 -24.58
C TRP A 7 -12.13 -15.68 -24.24
N GLY A 8 -12.87 -14.83 -24.92
CA GLY A 8 -12.90 -13.40 -24.67
C GLY A 8 -14.29 -12.96 -24.23
N ILE A 9 -14.34 -11.99 -23.33
CA ILE A 9 -15.56 -11.33 -22.87
C ILE A 9 -15.42 -9.82 -23.03
N GLN A 10 -16.56 -9.12 -23.26
CA GLN A 10 -16.56 -7.66 -23.44
C GLN A 10 -17.27 -6.94 -22.28
N PHE A 11 -17.32 -7.56 -21.13
CA PHE A 11 -17.87 -7.00 -19.90
C PHE A 11 -16.99 -7.38 -18.72
N HIS A 12 -17.24 -6.80 -17.56
CA HIS A 12 -16.48 -6.98 -16.33
C HIS A 12 -17.22 -7.91 -15.37
N PRO A 13 -16.89 -9.23 -15.36
CA PRO A 13 -17.57 -10.17 -14.46
C PRO A 13 -17.20 -10.00 -12.99
N GLU A 14 -16.07 -9.35 -12.72
CA GLU A 14 -15.54 -9.10 -11.36
C GLU A 14 -16.26 -7.98 -10.61
N VAL A 15 -16.98 -7.09 -11.31
CA VAL A 15 -17.66 -5.97 -10.66
C VAL A 15 -19.02 -6.38 -10.08
N TYR A 16 -19.45 -5.77 -9.01
CA TYR A 16 -20.69 -6.12 -8.31
C TYR A 16 -21.97 -5.89 -9.15
N HIS A 17 -21.90 -5.03 -10.18
CA HIS A 17 -23.02 -4.82 -11.11
C HIS A 17 -23.26 -5.98 -12.08
N SER A 18 -22.28 -6.85 -12.28
CA SER A 18 -22.42 -8.00 -13.17
C SER A 18 -23.16 -9.12 -12.47
N THR A 19 -24.40 -9.36 -12.88
CA THR A 19 -25.19 -10.49 -12.41
C THR A 19 -24.45 -11.79 -12.75
N ASP A 20 -24.33 -12.71 -11.79
CA ASP A 20 -23.66 -14.01 -11.97
C ASP A 20 -22.18 -13.97 -12.39
N GLY A 21 -21.51 -12.81 -12.31
CA GLY A 21 -20.09 -12.67 -12.66
C GLY A 21 -19.19 -13.64 -11.89
N THR A 22 -19.43 -13.82 -10.61
CA THR A 22 -18.71 -14.80 -9.77
C THR A 22 -18.90 -16.23 -10.26
N HIS A 23 -20.10 -16.62 -10.68
CA HIS A 23 -20.39 -17.95 -11.25
C HIS A 23 -19.63 -18.16 -12.57
N LEU A 24 -19.60 -17.16 -13.42
CA LEU A 24 -18.88 -17.20 -14.69
C LEU A 24 -17.39 -17.41 -14.47
N LEU A 25 -16.78 -16.61 -13.57
CA LEU A 25 -15.38 -16.75 -13.22
C LEU A 25 -15.06 -18.12 -12.60
N LYS A 26 -15.91 -18.61 -11.69
CA LYS A 26 -15.75 -19.94 -11.07
C LYS A 26 -15.83 -21.06 -12.11
N ASN A 27 -16.79 -21.01 -13.02
CA ASN A 27 -16.93 -22.01 -14.08
C ASN A 27 -15.72 -22.03 -15.01
N PHE A 28 -15.18 -20.85 -15.33
CA PHE A 28 -13.98 -20.76 -16.15
C PHE A 28 -12.74 -21.28 -15.39
N VAL A 29 -12.47 -20.71 -14.21
CA VAL A 29 -11.22 -21.03 -13.47
C VAL A 29 -11.21 -22.45 -12.94
N ALA A 30 -12.29 -22.88 -12.28
CA ALA A 30 -12.34 -24.22 -11.70
C ALA A 30 -12.81 -25.29 -12.68
N GLY A 31 -13.83 -24.99 -13.52
CA GLY A 31 -14.42 -25.96 -14.42
C GLY A 31 -13.61 -26.16 -15.70
N ILE A 32 -13.20 -25.09 -16.37
CA ILE A 32 -12.50 -25.17 -17.65
C ILE A 32 -10.98 -25.28 -17.45
N CYS A 33 -10.39 -24.39 -16.63
CA CYS A 33 -8.96 -24.41 -16.40
C CYS A 33 -8.49 -25.47 -15.39
N GLY A 34 -9.42 -26.08 -14.64
CA GLY A 34 -9.08 -27.11 -13.63
C GLY A 34 -8.22 -26.57 -12.48
N CYS A 35 -8.25 -25.27 -12.21
CA CYS A 35 -7.46 -24.69 -11.15
C CYS A 35 -7.95 -25.19 -9.77
N ARG A 36 -7.00 -25.53 -8.90
CA ARG A 36 -7.30 -25.90 -7.52
C ARG A 36 -7.78 -24.70 -6.75
N GLN A 37 -8.74 -24.91 -5.84
CA GLN A 37 -9.30 -23.85 -4.98
C GLN A 37 -8.57 -23.84 -3.62
N GLU A 38 -7.24 -23.85 -3.63
CA GLU A 38 -6.40 -23.94 -2.42
C GLU A 38 -5.99 -22.56 -1.89
N TRP A 39 -6.13 -21.52 -2.73
CA TRP A 39 -5.77 -20.17 -2.34
C TRP A 39 -6.94 -19.51 -1.57
N THR A 40 -6.64 -19.02 -0.38
CA THR A 40 -7.54 -18.15 0.40
C THR A 40 -6.78 -16.91 0.82
N SER A 41 -7.48 -15.80 1.05
CA SER A 41 -6.85 -14.58 1.57
C SER A 41 -6.16 -14.82 2.91
N GLU A 42 -6.69 -15.69 3.74
CA GLU A 42 -6.12 -16.05 5.04
C GLU A 42 -4.79 -16.81 4.86
N SER A 43 -4.77 -17.85 4.02
CA SER A 43 -3.55 -18.60 3.74
C SER A 43 -2.46 -17.73 3.11
N PHE A 44 -2.84 -16.77 2.26
CA PHE A 44 -1.93 -15.78 1.68
C PHE A 44 -1.32 -14.88 2.76
N VAL A 45 -2.15 -14.35 3.67
CA VAL A 45 -1.67 -13.50 4.78
C VAL A 45 -0.68 -14.26 5.66
N GLU A 46 -1.00 -15.49 6.04
CA GLU A 46 -0.11 -16.33 6.88
C GLU A 46 1.22 -16.64 6.19
N ALA A 47 1.18 -17.00 4.90
CA ALA A 47 2.38 -17.27 4.11
C ALA A 47 3.25 -16.02 3.99
N THR A 48 2.64 -14.87 3.66
CA THR A 48 3.34 -13.59 3.53
C THR A 48 3.98 -13.14 4.85
N VAL A 49 3.26 -13.26 5.96
CA VAL A 49 3.80 -12.92 7.28
C VAL A 49 5.01 -13.79 7.61
N ARG A 50 4.95 -15.10 7.33
CA ARG A 50 6.07 -16.01 7.55
C ARG A 50 7.28 -15.67 6.69
N GLU A 51 7.09 -15.42 5.40
CA GLU A 51 8.15 -14.97 4.50
C GLU A 51 8.82 -13.69 4.98
N LEU A 52 8.01 -12.72 5.44
CA LEU A 52 8.52 -11.46 5.99
C LEU A 52 9.31 -11.70 7.29
N GLN A 53 8.83 -12.57 8.18
CA GLN A 53 9.56 -12.93 9.41
C GLN A 53 10.91 -13.57 9.10
N GLU A 54 10.95 -14.53 8.16
CA GLU A 54 12.19 -15.20 7.76
C GLU A 54 13.18 -14.23 7.10
N LYS A 55 12.69 -13.30 6.28
CA LYS A 55 13.51 -12.33 5.56
C LYS A 55 14.05 -11.21 6.43
N LEU A 56 13.22 -10.69 7.32
CA LEU A 56 13.51 -9.47 8.09
C LEU A 56 14.11 -9.78 9.46
N GLY A 57 13.75 -10.91 10.07
CA GLY A 57 14.21 -11.27 11.41
C GLY A 57 13.94 -10.17 12.42
N ASP A 58 15.01 -9.73 13.11
CA ASP A 58 14.98 -8.66 14.11
C ASP A 58 15.33 -7.28 13.53
N ASP A 59 15.47 -7.15 12.22
CA ASP A 59 15.81 -5.89 11.56
C ASP A 59 14.68 -4.86 11.68
N LYS A 60 15.06 -3.59 11.71
CA LYS A 60 14.11 -2.48 11.68
C LYS A 60 13.73 -2.11 10.26
N VAL A 61 12.46 -1.90 10.06
CA VAL A 61 11.85 -1.51 8.78
C VAL A 61 11.18 -0.16 8.93
N VAL A 62 11.40 0.74 7.97
CA VAL A 62 10.63 1.97 7.83
C VAL A 62 9.66 1.87 6.67
N LEU A 63 8.42 2.32 6.87
CA LEU A 63 7.34 2.28 5.87
C LEU A 63 6.72 3.68 5.73
N GLY A 64 6.63 4.16 4.49
CA GLY A 64 5.83 5.34 4.16
C GLY A 64 4.35 5.00 4.07
N LEU A 65 3.52 5.72 4.82
CA LEU A 65 2.06 5.59 4.78
C LEU A 65 1.45 6.71 3.93
N SER A 66 0.51 6.35 3.08
CA SER A 66 -0.24 7.30 2.24
C SER A 66 -1.67 7.56 2.73
N GLY A 67 -2.12 6.87 3.79
CA GLY A 67 -3.54 6.86 4.19
C GLY A 67 -4.42 5.96 3.32
N GLY A 68 -3.88 5.37 2.24
CA GLY A 68 -4.59 4.47 1.34
C GLY A 68 -4.60 3.02 1.83
N VAL A 69 -5.44 2.19 1.19
CA VAL A 69 -5.64 0.78 1.54
C VAL A 69 -4.34 -0.02 1.41
N ASP A 70 -3.61 0.15 0.31
CA ASP A 70 -2.43 -0.67 0.00
C ASP A 70 -1.30 -0.47 1.02
N SER A 71 -1.00 0.78 1.36
CA SER A 71 -0.01 1.09 2.40
C SER A 71 -0.45 0.61 3.79
N SER A 72 -1.75 0.63 4.07
CA SER A 72 -2.32 0.12 5.33
C SER A 72 -2.21 -1.40 5.42
N VAL A 73 -2.50 -2.12 4.33
CA VAL A 73 -2.34 -3.57 4.27
C VAL A 73 -0.87 -3.96 4.46
N ALA A 74 0.05 -3.27 3.77
CA ALA A 74 1.49 -3.48 3.93
C ALA A 74 1.93 -3.26 5.38
N ALA A 75 1.43 -2.19 6.03
CA ALA A 75 1.73 -1.90 7.43
C ALA A 75 1.25 -3.01 8.38
N VAL A 76 0.03 -3.51 8.17
CA VAL A 76 -0.53 -4.58 9.02
C VAL A 76 0.23 -5.90 8.84
N LEU A 77 0.59 -6.27 7.60
CA LEU A 77 1.37 -7.48 7.32
C LEU A 77 2.76 -7.40 7.96
N LEU A 78 3.46 -6.28 7.78
CA LEU A 78 4.76 -6.04 8.39
C LEU A 78 4.67 -6.02 9.92
N HIS A 79 3.66 -5.36 10.48
CA HIS A 79 3.47 -5.33 11.93
C HIS A 79 3.22 -6.74 12.51
N ARG A 80 2.47 -7.58 11.81
CA ARG A 80 2.29 -8.99 12.19
C ARG A 80 3.60 -9.79 12.13
N ALA A 81 4.47 -9.44 11.20
CA ALA A 81 5.75 -10.13 11.02
C ALA A 81 6.81 -9.70 12.05
N ILE A 82 7.02 -8.39 12.22
CA ILE A 82 8.16 -7.84 12.99
C ILE A 82 7.76 -6.96 14.18
N GLY A 83 6.46 -6.78 14.43
CA GLY A 83 5.94 -6.04 15.58
C GLY A 83 6.47 -4.62 15.68
N LYS A 84 7.08 -4.29 16.83
CA LYS A 84 7.63 -2.95 17.13
C LYS A 84 8.88 -2.55 16.35
N ASN A 85 9.46 -3.44 15.56
CA ASN A 85 10.56 -3.12 14.66
C ASN A 85 10.08 -2.43 13.36
N LEU A 86 8.76 -2.33 13.17
CA LEU A 86 8.16 -1.53 12.12
C LEU A 86 7.97 -0.08 12.58
N TYR A 87 8.53 0.85 11.83
CA TYR A 87 8.37 2.30 12.00
C TYR A 87 7.63 2.85 10.80
N CYS A 88 6.46 3.42 11.02
CA CYS A 88 5.64 4.02 9.97
C CYS A 88 5.76 5.54 10.01
N ILE A 89 5.89 6.17 8.84
CA ILE A 89 5.94 7.63 8.69
C ILE A 89 4.75 8.06 7.83
N PHE A 90 3.91 8.94 8.35
CA PHE A 90 2.79 9.54 7.65
C PHE A 90 3.02 11.04 7.49
N VAL A 91 3.13 11.51 6.26
CA VAL A 91 3.46 12.91 5.95
C VAL A 91 2.18 13.68 5.58
N ASP A 92 1.93 14.76 6.30
CA ASP A 92 0.96 15.78 5.91
C ASP A 92 1.63 16.80 4.99
N SER A 93 1.31 16.73 3.73
CA SER A 93 1.80 17.67 2.71
C SER A 93 1.04 19.00 2.68
N GLY A 94 0.03 19.19 3.54
CA GLY A 94 -0.88 20.32 3.46
C GLY A 94 -1.93 20.20 2.33
N LEU A 95 -1.94 19.08 1.61
CA LEU A 95 -2.88 18.78 0.51
C LEU A 95 -3.91 17.72 0.89
N LEU A 96 -3.90 17.26 2.14
CA LEU A 96 -4.85 16.30 2.67
C LEU A 96 -6.23 16.94 2.84
N ARG A 97 -7.26 16.10 2.94
CA ARG A 97 -8.61 16.55 3.24
C ARG A 97 -8.69 17.09 4.68
N LYS A 98 -9.71 17.86 4.96
CA LYS A 98 -9.96 18.39 6.31
C LYS A 98 -10.01 17.24 7.33
N ASN A 99 -9.21 17.34 8.38
CA ASN A 99 -9.06 16.39 9.49
C ASN A 99 -8.49 15.00 9.09
N GLU A 100 -8.17 14.78 7.81
CA GLU A 100 -7.68 13.47 7.34
C GLU A 100 -6.40 13.04 8.06
N PHE A 101 -5.51 13.99 8.35
CA PHE A 101 -4.26 13.68 9.04
C PHE A 101 -4.48 13.10 10.44
N GLU A 102 -5.33 13.73 11.22
CA GLU A 102 -5.65 13.33 12.57
C GLU A 102 -6.44 12.01 12.58
N ASP A 103 -7.45 11.88 11.73
CA ASP A 103 -8.30 10.69 11.61
C ASP A 103 -7.49 9.44 11.21
N VAL A 104 -6.57 9.60 10.24
CA VAL A 104 -5.69 8.52 9.79
C VAL A 104 -4.70 8.12 10.87
N LEU A 105 -4.08 9.07 11.56
CA LEU A 105 -3.17 8.78 12.67
C LEU A 105 -3.86 8.05 13.81
N GLU A 106 -5.07 8.44 14.16
CA GLU A 106 -5.86 7.76 15.20
C GLU A 106 -6.21 6.34 14.78
N SER A 107 -6.63 6.15 13.54
CA SER A 107 -6.93 4.82 12.98
C SER A 107 -5.71 3.89 13.07
N TYR A 108 -4.54 4.35 12.68
CA TYR A 108 -3.31 3.55 12.75
C TYR A 108 -2.86 3.25 14.19
N LYS A 109 -3.03 4.18 15.11
CA LYS A 109 -2.77 3.94 16.54
C LYS A 109 -3.71 2.85 17.10
N ASN A 110 -4.97 2.88 16.70
CA ASN A 110 -5.95 1.87 17.11
C ASN A 110 -5.61 0.47 16.55
N MET A 111 -4.87 0.39 15.43
CA MET A 111 -4.32 -0.86 14.90
C MET A 111 -3.04 -1.33 15.61
N GLY A 112 -2.54 -0.58 16.60
CA GLY A 112 -1.31 -0.88 17.32
C GLY A 112 -0.02 -0.55 16.57
N LEU A 113 -0.10 0.20 15.46
CA LEU A 113 1.05 0.57 14.64
C LEU A 113 1.86 1.69 15.30
N ASN A 114 3.18 1.60 15.22
CA ASN A 114 4.09 2.68 15.60
C ASN A 114 4.18 3.69 14.46
N VAL A 115 3.34 4.72 14.50
CA VAL A 115 3.23 5.73 13.45
C VAL A 115 3.67 7.10 13.92
N LYS A 116 4.60 7.70 13.19
CA LYS A 116 5.01 9.10 13.33
C LYS A 116 4.31 9.93 12.25
N GLY A 117 3.48 10.90 12.69
CA GLY A 117 2.92 11.92 11.81
C GLY A 117 3.90 13.10 11.67
N VAL A 118 4.10 13.57 10.44
CA VAL A 118 5.00 14.69 10.12
C VAL A 118 4.22 15.76 9.38
N LYS A 119 4.10 16.95 9.95
CA LYS A 119 3.47 18.10 9.30
C LYS A 119 4.51 18.86 8.48
N ALA A 120 4.40 18.79 7.16
CA ALA A 120 5.32 19.41 6.21
C ALA A 120 4.62 20.34 5.22
N GLY A 121 3.37 20.73 5.50
CA GLY A 121 2.54 21.55 4.61
C GLY A 121 3.22 22.83 4.14
N ASP A 122 3.93 23.55 5.03
CA ASP A 122 4.60 24.80 4.68
C ASP A 122 5.68 24.58 3.58
N LYS A 123 6.43 23.48 3.63
CA LYS A 123 7.41 23.13 2.62
C LYS A 123 6.73 22.88 1.27
N PHE A 124 5.76 21.98 1.24
CA PHE A 124 5.07 21.60 0.00
C PHE A 124 4.35 22.78 -0.64
N LEU A 125 3.63 23.56 0.13
CA LEU A 125 2.91 24.74 -0.37
C LEU A 125 3.87 25.83 -0.83
N GLY A 126 5.00 26.02 -0.15
CA GLY A 126 6.04 26.95 -0.52
C GLY A 126 6.66 26.58 -1.87
N ASP A 127 7.07 25.32 -2.06
CA ASP A 127 7.70 24.84 -3.30
C ASP A 127 6.73 24.75 -4.49
N LEU A 128 5.43 24.63 -4.22
CA LEU A 128 4.37 24.68 -5.24
C LEU A 128 3.93 26.09 -5.62
N ALA A 129 4.36 27.11 -4.89
CA ALA A 129 3.93 28.50 -5.13
C ALA A 129 4.29 28.96 -6.55
N GLY A 130 3.27 29.44 -7.30
CA GLY A 130 3.44 29.90 -8.69
C GLY A 130 3.61 28.81 -9.74
N VAL A 131 3.62 27.54 -9.36
CA VAL A 131 3.71 26.42 -10.31
C VAL A 131 2.31 26.07 -10.83
N SER A 132 2.10 26.16 -12.14
CA SER A 132 0.82 25.85 -12.80
C SER A 132 0.84 24.52 -13.54
N ASP A 133 2.00 24.13 -14.08
CA ASP A 133 2.14 22.90 -14.87
C ASP A 133 1.93 21.64 -14.01
N PRO A 134 0.99 20.73 -14.39
CA PRO A 134 0.67 19.56 -13.58
C PRO A 134 1.85 18.58 -13.41
N GLU A 135 2.65 18.39 -14.44
CA GLU A 135 3.79 17.46 -14.38
C GLU A 135 4.90 17.99 -13.46
N THR A 136 5.14 19.30 -13.51
CA THR A 136 6.07 19.97 -12.59
C THR A 136 5.59 19.87 -11.14
N LYS A 137 4.29 20.07 -10.89
CA LYS A 137 3.70 19.88 -9.56
C LYS A 137 3.93 18.46 -9.03
N ARG A 138 3.66 17.45 -9.87
CA ARG A 138 3.86 16.05 -9.50
C ARG A 138 5.31 15.75 -9.11
N LYS A 139 6.26 16.27 -9.87
CA LYS A 139 7.70 16.11 -9.59
C LYS A 139 8.11 16.79 -8.29
N ILE A 140 7.62 17.99 -8.02
CA ILE A 140 7.89 18.72 -6.77
C ILE A 140 7.34 17.93 -5.58
N ILE A 141 6.06 17.53 -5.63
CA ILE A 141 5.43 16.75 -4.55
C ILE A 141 6.19 15.47 -4.28
N GLY A 142 6.58 14.72 -5.33
CA GLY A 142 7.34 13.49 -5.18
C GLY A 142 8.72 13.71 -4.55
N ARG A 143 9.44 14.74 -4.99
CA ARG A 143 10.74 15.12 -4.43
C ARG A 143 10.62 15.48 -2.94
N ASP A 144 9.70 16.38 -2.62
CA ASP A 144 9.51 16.90 -1.26
C ASP A 144 9.09 15.78 -0.29
N PHE A 145 8.24 14.86 -0.78
CA PHE A 145 7.86 13.69 -0.01
C PHE A 145 9.08 12.82 0.34
N VAL A 146 9.93 12.53 -0.65
CA VAL A 146 11.15 11.73 -0.44
C VAL A 146 12.11 12.43 0.52
N GLU A 147 12.28 13.75 0.39
CA GLU A 147 13.15 14.54 1.28
C GLU A 147 12.65 14.47 2.73
N VAL A 148 11.39 14.80 2.98
CA VAL A 148 10.78 14.77 4.33
C VAL A 148 10.81 13.36 4.91
N PHE A 149 10.50 12.36 4.10
CA PHE A 149 10.55 10.97 4.52
C PHE A 149 11.96 10.54 4.94
N ASN A 150 12.97 10.88 4.13
CA ASN A 150 14.37 10.54 4.42
C ASN A 150 14.88 11.23 5.69
N GLU A 151 14.53 12.51 5.90
CA GLU A 151 14.90 13.24 7.12
C GLU A 151 14.38 12.54 8.39
N GLU A 152 13.18 11.98 8.33
CA GLU A 152 12.60 11.26 9.45
C GLU A 152 13.14 9.84 9.59
N ALA A 153 13.38 9.16 8.47
CA ALA A 153 13.92 7.81 8.46
C ALA A 153 15.36 7.75 9.04
N ILE A 154 16.20 8.74 8.76
CA ILE A 154 17.58 8.83 9.28
C ILE A 154 17.60 8.98 10.81
N ARG A 155 16.55 9.52 11.41
CA ARG A 155 16.46 9.66 12.88
C ARG A 155 16.18 8.35 13.61
N ILE A 156 15.83 7.31 12.86
CA ILE A 156 15.59 5.97 13.39
C ILE A 156 16.90 5.17 13.26
N GLU A 157 17.54 4.89 14.39
CA GLU A 157 18.79 4.15 14.39
C GLU A 157 18.62 2.71 13.90
N ASP A 158 19.62 2.20 13.17
CA ASP A 158 19.70 0.81 12.67
C ASP A 158 18.56 0.36 11.74
N VAL A 159 17.95 1.28 11.00
CA VAL A 159 17.01 0.91 9.92
C VAL A 159 17.78 0.29 8.77
N ARG A 160 17.36 -0.92 8.35
CA ARG A 160 17.97 -1.65 7.23
C ARG A 160 17.08 -1.75 6.02
N TRP A 161 15.77 -1.62 6.19
CA TRP A 161 14.80 -1.88 5.15
C TRP A 161 13.85 -0.70 4.97
N LEU A 162 13.62 -0.35 3.71
CA LEU A 162 12.53 0.52 3.30
C LEU A 162 11.41 -0.33 2.71
N ALA A 163 10.22 -0.22 3.26
CA ALA A 163 9.03 -0.84 2.71
C ALA A 163 8.16 0.20 2.01
N GLN A 164 7.56 -0.20 0.92
CA GLN A 164 6.65 0.62 0.13
C GLN A 164 5.48 -0.23 -0.36
N GLY A 165 4.26 0.27 -0.19
CA GLY A 165 3.07 -0.33 -0.78
C GLY A 165 2.97 0.13 -2.25
N THR A 166 3.28 -0.77 -3.18
CA THR A 166 3.12 -0.54 -4.61
C THR A 166 2.21 -1.63 -5.18
N ILE A 167 1.25 -1.23 -6.00
CA ILE A 167 0.39 -2.16 -6.73
C ILE A 167 0.97 -2.44 -8.12
N TYR A 168 0.86 -3.70 -8.54
CA TYR A 168 1.16 -4.05 -9.93
C TYR A 168 -0.05 -3.69 -10.81
N PRO A 169 0.09 -2.96 -11.95
CA PRO A 169 1.33 -2.78 -12.73
C PRO A 169 2.00 -1.38 -12.62
N ASP A 170 1.98 -0.73 -11.48
CA ASP A 170 2.59 0.61 -11.32
C ASP A 170 4.10 0.64 -11.57
#